data_0c5cab7da84be0abf878b9679c10aed7
#
_entry.id   0c5cab7da84be0abf878b9679c10aed7
#
_cell.length_a   1.000
_cell.length_b   1.000
_cell.length_c   1.000
_cell.angle_alpha   90.00
_cell.angle_beta   90.00
_cell.angle_gamma   90.00
#
_symmetry.space_group_name_H-M   'P 1'
#
loop_
_entity.id
_entity.type
_entity.pdbx_description
1 polymer ?
#
loop_
_entity_poly.entity_id
_entity_poly.type
_entity_poly.pdbx_seq_one_letter_code
_entity_poly.pdbx_strand_id
1 'polypeptide(L)'
;ASGAALRTKGGVRRQAFHIEGADRLRGQAFLTSSRASEASQESDKLRGSVFTQSFLAGLRGAADVDSDGRVTLLEAYRYAYRETVEKTASTRVGPQHPEFDLDLSGSGDVVLADIAQAGAVLDLSGDLRGRVRIADSSGAVAAELEASPGRNLAIGLPSGTWTVAVTDSVATRVGRVELGPGTRTVFAASGLDSVVPVPSLVKAARDTTPVPSPSASAD
;
A
#
# COMPACT_ATOMS: atom_id res chain seq x y z
N ALA A 1 20.34 13.85 -2.61
CA ALA A 1 21.42 12.86 -2.54
C ALA A 1 21.47 12.26 -1.14
N SER A 2 20.57 11.40 -0.75
CA SER A 2 20.70 10.63 0.48
C SER A 2 21.17 9.22 0.18
N GLY A 3 22.38 9.13 -0.39
CA GLY A 3 23.16 7.91 -0.42
C GLY A 3 23.85 7.70 0.92
N ALA A 4 23.10 7.42 1.99
CA ALA A 4 23.71 6.93 3.22
C ALA A 4 24.19 5.50 2.97
N ALA A 5 25.49 5.33 2.77
CA ALA A 5 26.13 4.04 2.70
C ALA A 5 25.92 3.31 4.04
N LEU A 6 25.00 2.35 4.06
CA LEU A 6 24.87 1.39 5.14
C LEU A 6 26.14 0.54 5.19
N ARG A 7 26.99 0.77 6.18
CA ARG A 7 28.08 -0.13 6.53
C ARG A 7 27.51 -1.43 7.06
N THR A 8 27.43 -2.44 6.20
CA THR A 8 27.07 -3.80 6.60
C THR A 8 28.32 -4.50 7.12
N LYS A 9 28.40 -4.67 8.44
CA LYS A 9 29.36 -5.56 9.08
C LYS A 9 28.74 -6.97 9.09
N GLY A 10 29.22 -7.85 8.23
CA GLY A 10 28.78 -9.24 8.11
C GLY A 10 28.31 -9.56 6.71
N GLY A 11 29.14 -10.25 5.93
CA GLY A 11 28.81 -10.64 4.57
C GLY A 11 27.76 -11.73 4.53
N VAL A 12 26.50 -11.34 4.38
CA VAL A 12 25.46 -12.25 3.89
C VAL A 12 25.63 -12.32 2.37
N ARG A 13 25.97 -13.52 1.86
CA ARG A 13 25.91 -13.76 0.41
C ARG A 13 24.48 -13.49 -0.03
N ARG A 14 24.28 -12.39 -0.78
CA ARG A 14 23.01 -12.14 -1.46
C ARG A 14 22.83 -13.27 -2.46
N GLN A 15 21.79 -14.10 -2.28
CA GLN A 15 21.34 -14.98 -3.34
C GLN A 15 20.92 -14.09 -4.52
N ALA A 16 21.49 -14.34 -5.69
CA ALA A 16 21.02 -13.70 -6.90
C ALA A 16 19.58 -14.16 -7.14
N PHE A 17 18.65 -13.23 -7.26
CA PHE A 17 17.31 -13.53 -7.72
C PHE A 17 17.40 -14.05 -9.15
N HIS A 18 16.91 -15.26 -9.37
CA HIS A 18 16.77 -15.79 -10.72
C HIS A 18 15.41 -15.29 -11.23
N ILE A 19 15.44 -14.34 -12.18
CA ILE A 19 14.25 -13.82 -12.84
C ILE A 19 14.00 -14.71 -14.05
N GLU A 20 12.94 -15.50 -14.05
CA GLU A 20 12.55 -16.29 -15.21
C GLU A 20 12.30 -15.37 -16.41
N GLY A 21 12.92 -15.65 -17.55
CA GLY A 21 12.83 -14.82 -18.76
C GLY A 21 13.86 -13.69 -18.87
N ALA A 22 14.73 -13.50 -17.88
CA ALA A 22 15.79 -12.47 -17.90
C ALA A 22 16.85 -12.67 -18.98
N ASP A 23 16.89 -13.80 -19.65
CA ASP A 23 17.88 -14.10 -20.69
C ASP A 23 17.79 -13.17 -21.91
N ARG A 24 16.69 -12.42 -22.04
CA ARG A 24 16.42 -11.47 -23.12
C ARG A 24 16.53 -10.00 -22.71
N LEU A 25 16.60 -9.73 -21.41
CA LEU A 25 16.67 -8.38 -20.84
C LEU A 25 18.01 -8.16 -20.19
N ARG A 26 18.65 -7.02 -20.47
CA ARG A 26 19.89 -6.57 -19.84
C ARG A 26 19.75 -5.12 -19.46
N GLY A 27 20.28 -4.75 -18.30
CA GLY A 27 20.29 -3.36 -17.86
C GLY A 27 20.07 -3.23 -16.37
N GLN A 28 19.61 -2.04 -15.98
CA GLN A 28 19.38 -1.70 -14.58
C GLN A 28 18.14 -0.81 -14.44
N ALA A 29 17.48 -0.91 -13.31
CA ALA A 29 16.38 -0.06 -12.93
C ALA A 29 16.66 0.56 -11.58
N PHE A 30 16.49 1.87 -11.46
CA PHE A 30 16.60 2.60 -10.21
C PHE A 30 15.24 3.14 -9.82
N LEU A 31 14.81 2.81 -8.61
CA LEU A 31 13.59 3.34 -8.01
C LEU A 31 13.99 4.16 -6.78
N THR A 32 13.54 5.39 -6.72
CA THR A 32 13.71 6.24 -5.55
C THR A 32 12.36 6.58 -4.94
N SER A 33 12.32 6.71 -3.63
CA SER A 33 11.07 6.96 -2.90
C SER A 33 10.54 8.37 -3.09
N SER A 34 11.41 9.33 -3.49
CA SER A 34 11.07 10.74 -3.67
C SER A 34 12.09 11.40 -4.59
N ARG A 35 11.73 12.55 -5.15
CA ARG A 35 12.67 13.43 -5.86
C ARG A 35 13.75 13.95 -4.94
N ALA A 36 14.87 14.37 -5.51
CA ALA A 36 16.00 14.92 -4.76
C ALA A 36 15.63 16.16 -3.92
N SER A 37 14.61 16.91 -4.33
CA SER A 37 14.09 18.10 -3.63
C SER A 37 12.96 17.82 -2.65
N GLU A 38 12.50 16.56 -2.53
CA GLU A 38 11.38 16.17 -1.70
C GLU A 38 11.83 15.27 -0.55
N ALA A 39 11.18 15.43 0.61
CA ALA A 39 11.41 14.54 1.74
C ALA A 39 10.64 13.21 1.54
N SER A 40 11.33 12.10 1.75
CA SER A 40 10.69 10.80 1.85
C SER A 40 9.86 10.72 3.12
N GLN A 41 8.60 10.32 3.02
CA GLN A 41 7.68 10.29 4.15
C GLN A 41 7.51 8.88 4.69
N GLU A 42 7.42 8.79 6.00
CA GLU A 42 7.15 7.56 6.72
C GLU A 42 5.75 7.60 7.33
N SER A 43 5.17 6.44 7.52
CA SER A 43 3.88 6.29 8.17
C SER A 43 4.01 5.40 9.39
N ASP A 44 3.70 5.93 10.58
CA ASP A 44 3.65 5.17 11.82
C ASP A 44 2.66 3.99 11.73
N LYS A 45 1.54 4.19 11.01
CA LYS A 45 0.54 3.15 10.78
C LYS A 45 1.07 2.00 9.92
N LEU A 46 1.94 2.30 8.97
CA LEU A 46 2.55 1.33 8.06
C LEU A 46 3.91 0.84 8.57
N ARG A 47 4.46 1.45 9.62
CA ARG A 47 5.78 1.17 10.18
C ARG A 47 6.90 1.23 9.14
N GLY A 48 6.86 2.24 8.28
CA GLY A 48 7.88 2.43 7.26
C GLY A 48 7.54 3.47 6.20
N SER A 49 8.38 3.56 5.19
CA SER A 49 8.20 4.47 4.07
C SER A 49 6.90 4.19 3.32
N VAL A 50 6.14 5.23 3.03
CA VAL A 50 4.88 5.14 2.27
C VAL A 50 5.12 4.47 0.92
N PHE A 51 6.20 4.87 0.21
CA PHE A 51 6.56 4.26 -1.07
C PHE A 51 6.87 2.77 -0.94
N THR A 52 7.72 2.40 0.02
CA THR A 52 8.12 0.98 0.19
C THR A 52 6.91 0.11 0.51
N GLN A 53 6.02 0.55 1.37
CA GLN A 53 4.82 -0.21 1.71
C GLN A 53 3.85 -0.33 0.53
N SER A 54 3.70 0.74 -0.25
CA SER A 54 2.91 0.70 -1.48
C SER A 54 3.52 -0.23 -2.53
N PHE A 55 4.84 -0.21 -2.68
CA PHE A 55 5.55 -1.11 -3.59
C PHE A 55 5.41 -2.57 -3.18
N LEU A 56 5.55 -2.88 -1.89
CA LEU A 56 5.35 -4.24 -1.38
C LEU A 56 3.90 -4.72 -1.53
N ALA A 57 2.91 -3.86 -1.33
CA ALA A 57 1.51 -4.19 -1.59
C ALA A 57 1.29 -4.49 -3.08
N GLY A 58 1.91 -3.69 -3.96
CA GLY A 58 1.93 -3.93 -5.40
C GLY A 58 2.46 -5.31 -5.75
N LEU A 59 3.65 -5.67 -5.23
CA LEU A 59 4.29 -6.97 -5.46
C LEU A 59 3.48 -8.16 -4.94
N ARG A 60 2.63 -7.94 -3.93
CA ARG A 60 1.70 -8.97 -3.44
C ARG A 60 0.49 -9.18 -4.33
N GLY A 61 0.33 -8.39 -5.39
CA GLY A 61 -0.75 -8.54 -6.36
C GLY A 61 -1.67 -7.33 -6.51
N ALA A 62 -1.55 -6.31 -5.64
CA ALA A 62 -2.38 -5.10 -5.80
C ALA A 62 -2.08 -4.34 -7.10
N ALA A 63 -0.89 -4.53 -7.65
CA ALA A 63 -0.45 -3.94 -8.92
C ALA A 63 -0.79 -4.77 -10.17
N ASP A 64 -1.24 -6.00 -10.03
CA ASP A 64 -1.64 -6.88 -11.13
C ASP A 64 -2.88 -6.29 -11.84
N VAL A 65 -2.65 -5.48 -12.88
CA VAL A 65 -3.71 -4.71 -13.54
C VAL A 65 -4.49 -5.56 -14.52
N ASP A 66 -3.82 -6.43 -15.24
CA ASP A 66 -4.41 -7.29 -16.27
C ASP A 66 -4.90 -8.65 -15.74
N SER A 67 -4.65 -8.93 -14.46
CA SER A 67 -5.06 -10.13 -13.74
C SER A 67 -4.44 -11.41 -14.32
N ASP A 68 -3.20 -11.31 -14.82
CA ASP A 68 -2.45 -12.46 -15.33
C ASP A 68 -1.77 -13.28 -14.22
N GLY A 69 -1.83 -12.79 -12.97
CA GLY A 69 -1.24 -13.42 -11.79
C GLY A 69 0.25 -13.09 -11.60
N ARG A 70 0.78 -12.18 -12.37
CA ARG A 70 2.16 -11.72 -12.30
C ARG A 70 2.19 -10.22 -12.01
N VAL A 71 3.29 -9.78 -11.46
CA VAL A 71 3.52 -8.34 -11.25
C VAL A 71 4.85 -7.98 -11.89
N THR A 72 4.76 -7.17 -12.93
CA THR A 72 5.93 -6.62 -13.61
C THR A 72 6.52 -5.43 -12.86
N LEU A 73 7.77 -5.10 -13.17
CA LEU A 73 8.45 -3.91 -12.60
C LEU A 73 7.65 -2.63 -12.87
N LEU A 74 7.12 -2.49 -14.07
CA LEU A 74 6.38 -1.29 -14.45
C LEU A 74 5.04 -1.19 -13.74
N GLU A 75 4.31 -2.28 -13.57
CA GLU A 75 3.06 -2.33 -12.79
C GLU A 75 3.31 -1.99 -11.33
N ALA A 76 4.31 -2.64 -10.71
CA ALA A 76 4.69 -2.37 -9.32
C ALA A 76 5.05 -0.90 -9.10
N TYR A 77 5.85 -0.31 -10.00
CA TYR A 77 6.21 1.10 -9.91
C TYR A 77 5.01 2.02 -10.10
N ARG A 78 4.19 1.83 -11.14
CA ARG A 78 3.01 2.65 -11.41
C ARG A 78 2.02 2.62 -10.24
N TYR A 79 1.82 1.45 -9.68
CA TYR A 79 0.99 1.28 -8.49
C TYR A 79 1.57 2.04 -7.29
N ALA A 80 2.84 1.80 -6.96
CA ALA A 80 3.50 2.44 -5.84
C ALA A 80 3.56 3.97 -5.98
N TYR A 81 3.80 4.48 -7.19
CA TYR A 81 3.77 5.91 -7.48
C TYR A 81 2.40 6.52 -7.17
N ARG A 82 1.33 5.98 -7.74
CA ARG A 82 -0.03 6.48 -7.54
C ARG A 82 -0.41 6.47 -6.05
N GLU A 83 -0.20 5.35 -5.37
CA GLU A 83 -0.51 5.21 -3.95
C GLU A 83 0.31 6.16 -3.07
N THR A 84 1.58 6.38 -3.42
CA THR A 84 2.45 7.29 -2.66
C THR A 84 1.98 8.73 -2.80
N VAL A 85 1.74 9.20 -4.01
CA VAL A 85 1.24 10.56 -4.27
C VAL A 85 -0.09 10.78 -3.56
N GLU A 86 -1.03 9.84 -3.69
CA GLU A 86 -2.36 9.95 -3.08
C GLU A 86 -2.30 10.01 -1.55
N LYS A 87 -1.54 9.10 -0.92
CA LYS A 87 -1.41 9.04 0.55
C LYS A 87 -0.69 10.24 1.14
N THR A 88 0.19 10.87 0.37
CA THR A 88 1.00 12.01 0.83
C THR A 88 0.42 13.37 0.44
N ALA A 89 -0.53 13.42 -0.48
CA ALA A 89 -1.13 14.67 -1.00
C ALA A 89 -1.69 15.59 0.08
N SER A 90 -2.24 15.03 1.16
CA SER A 90 -2.85 15.78 2.26
C SER A 90 -1.93 15.96 3.48
N THR A 91 -0.67 15.53 3.41
CA THR A 91 0.28 15.71 4.50
C THR A 91 0.81 17.14 4.55
N ARG A 92 1.38 17.53 5.68
CA ARG A 92 1.99 18.88 5.84
C ARG A 92 3.21 19.09 4.93
N VAL A 93 3.88 18.01 4.54
CA VAL A 93 5.08 18.05 3.68
C VAL A 93 4.70 18.18 2.21
N GLY A 94 3.45 17.84 1.87
CA GLY A 94 2.94 17.81 0.51
C GLY A 94 3.17 16.46 -0.18
N PRO A 95 2.75 16.35 -1.46
CA PRO A 95 2.85 15.09 -2.19
C PRO A 95 4.30 14.67 -2.41
N GLN A 96 4.55 13.37 -2.25
CA GLN A 96 5.84 12.73 -2.51
C GLN A 96 5.78 12.04 -3.87
N HIS A 97 6.75 12.35 -4.74
CA HIS A 97 6.81 11.81 -6.10
C HIS A 97 8.00 10.85 -6.22
N PRO A 98 7.77 9.54 -6.20
CA PRO A 98 8.80 8.56 -6.50
C PRO A 98 9.36 8.75 -7.91
N GLU A 99 10.65 8.49 -8.10
CA GLU A 99 11.28 8.53 -9.42
C GLU A 99 11.69 7.13 -9.88
N PHE A 100 11.72 6.97 -11.18
CA PHE A 100 12.03 5.74 -11.85
C PHE A 100 12.97 6.03 -13.03
N ASP A 101 14.15 5.43 -12.98
CA ASP A 101 15.11 5.46 -14.07
C ASP A 101 15.35 4.04 -14.57
N LEU A 102 15.12 3.83 -15.85
CA LEU A 102 15.12 2.52 -16.49
C LEU A 102 16.05 2.52 -17.68
N ASP A 103 17.15 1.78 -17.56
CA ASP A 103 18.07 1.48 -18.66
C ASP A 103 18.03 -0.03 -18.92
N LEU A 104 17.06 -0.46 -19.72
CA LEU A 104 16.87 -1.85 -20.13
C LEU A 104 16.97 -1.98 -21.65
N SER A 105 17.65 -3.01 -22.09
CA SER A 105 17.72 -3.43 -23.48
C SER A 105 17.25 -4.88 -23.63
N GLY A 106 16.53 -5.15 -24.71
CA GLY A 106 15.93 -6.47 -24.98
C GLY A 106 14.43 -6.40 -25.22
N SER A 107 13.76 -7.52 -25.09
CA SER A 107 12.31 -7.64 -25.30
C SER A 107 11.66 -8.41 -24.17
N GLY A 108 10.45 -7.96 -23.77
CA GLY A 108 9.64 -8.56 -22.71
C GLY A 108 9.58 -7.68 -21.46
N ASP A 109 8.85 -8.15 -20.46
CA ASP A 109 8.66 -7.47 -19.19
C ASP A 109 9.52 -8.08 -18.07
N VAL A 110 9.95 -7.25 -17.14
CA VAL A 110 10.64 -7.71 -15.93
C VAL A 110 9.58 -8.14 -14.93
N VAL A 111 9.32 -9.44 -14.82
CA VAL A 111 8.41 -9.98 -13.79
C VAL A 111 9.12 -10.00 -12.45
N LEU A 112 8.56 -9.31 -11.45
CA LEU A 112 9.09 -9.23 -10.09
C LEU A 112 8.42 -10.20 -9.13
N ALA A 113 7.15 -10.52 -9.35
CA ALA A 113 6.41 -11.44 -8.51
C ALA A 113 5.45 -12.29 -9.36
N ASP A 114 5.28 -13.54 -8.94
CA ASP A 114 4.27 -14.47 -9.42
C ASP A 114 3.37 -14.82 -8.22
N ILE A 115 2.12 -14.40 -8.27
CA ILE A 115 1.16 -14.54 -7.17
C ILE A 115 0.86 -16.02 -6.92
N ALA A 116 0.91 -16.86 -7.95
CA ALA A 116 0.70 -18.31 -7.82
C ALA A 116 1.80 -19.00 -6.99
N GLN A 117 2.98 -18.39 -6.86
CA GLN A 117 4.09 -18.89 -6.04
C GLN A 117 4.03 -18.44 -4.58
N ALA A 118 3.01 -17.66 -4.19
CA ALA A 118 2.83 -17.26 -2.80
C ALA A 118 2.47 -18.45 -1.92
N GLY A 119 2.76 -18.34 -0.62
CA GLY A 119 2.41 -19.38 0.36
C GLY A 119 0.90 -19.67 0.45
N ALA A 120 0.08 -18.67 0.15
CA ALA A 120 -1.38 -18.75 -0.05
C ALA A 120 -1.84 -17.54 -0.87
N VAL A 121 -3.07 -17.61 -1.43
CA VAL A 121 -3.66 -16.50 -2.18
C VAL A 121 -5.00 -16.12 -1.57
N LEU A 122 -5.16 -14.84 -1.28
CA LEU A 122 -6.43 -14.23 -0.88
C LEU A 122 -7.04 -13.52 -2.07
N ASP A 123 -8.18 -14.05 -2.58
CA ASP A 123 -8.95 -13.40 -3.62
C ASP A 123 -9.96 -12.44 -3.01
N LEU A 124 -9.69 -11.14 -3.13
CA LEU A 124 -10.65 -10.11 -2.76
C LEU A 124 -11.73 -10.02 -3.84
N SER A 125 -12.96 -10.22 -3.45
CA SER A 125 -14.10 -10.18 -4.37
C SER A 125 -14.41 -8.77 -4.85
N GLY A 126 -14.86 -8.63 -6.08
CA GLY A 126 -15.26 -7.35 -6.67
C GLY A 126 -16.53 -6.72 -6.08
N ASP A 127 -17.14 -7.32 -5.05
CA ASP A 127 -18.21 -6.71 -4.26
C ASP A 127 -17.67 -5.83 -3.10
N LEU A 128 -16.38 -5.90 -2.78
CA LEU A 128 -15.72 -5.03 -1.82
C LEU A 128 -15.55 -3.61 -2.40
N ARG A 129 -15.74 -2.60 -1.57
CA ARG A 129 -15.66 -1.18 -1.97
C ARG A 129 -14.95 -0.36 -0.91
N GLY A 130 -14.02 0.50 -1.33
CA GLY A 130 -13.27 1.38 -0.48
C GLY A 130 -11.88 0.85 -0.15
N ARG A 131 -11.27 1.44 0.87
CA ARG A 131 -9.90 1.12 1.25
C ARG A 131 -9.83 -0.19 2.04
N VAL A 132 -9.18 -1.16 1.46
CA VAL A 132 -8.94 -2.48 2.07
C VAL A 132 -7.57 -2.49 2.71
N ARG A 133 -7.51 -2.91 3.97
CA ARG A 133 -6.27 -3.17 4.71
C ARG A 133 -6.24 -4.62 5.13
N ILE A 134 -5.13 -5.28 4.85
CA ILE A 134 -4.88 -6.67 5.24
C ILE A 134 -3.75 -6.67 6.24
N ALA A 135 -4.00 -7.23 7.42
CA ALA A 135 -3.03 -7.29 8.52
C ALA A 135 -2.96 -8.70 9.11
N ASP A 136 -1.80 -9.06 9.60
CA ASP A 136 -1.59 -10.32 10.31
C ASP A 136 -2.14 -10.26 11.75
N SER A 137 -1.99 -11.35 12.50
CA SER A 137 -2.45 -11.47 13.89
C SER A 137 -1.74 -10.50 14.85
N SER A 138 -0.56 -9.98 14.49
CA SER A 138 0.16 -8.96 15.26
C SER A 138 -0.31 -7.53 14.95
N GLY A 139 -1.17 -7.36 13.93
CA GLY A 139 -1.60 -6.07 13.41
C GLY A 139 -0.62 -5.46 12.40
N ALA A 140 0.42 -6.19 12.00
CA ALA A 140 1.33 -5.71 10.96
C ALA A 140 0.62 -5.74 9.61
N VAL A 141 0.61 -4.58 8.93
CA VAL A 141 -0.07 -4.41 7.64
C VAL A 141 0.75 -5.04 6.53
N ALA A 142 0.18 -6.03 5.86
CA ALA A 142 0.78 -6.65 4.68
C ALA A 142 0.45 -5.88 3.40
N ALA A 143 -0.78 -5.43 3.25
CA ALA A 143 -1.21 -4.66 2.09
C ALA A 143 -2.30 -3.64 2.48
N GLU A 144 -2.26 -2.48 1.83
CA GLU A 144 -3.33 -1.49 1.86
C GLU A 144 -3.57 -1.01 0.44
N LEU A 145 -4.79 -1.19 -0.05
CA LEU A 145 -5.16 -0.96 -1.45
C LEU A 145 -6.59 -0.44 -1.56
N GLU A 146 -6.93 0.12 -2.71
CA GLU A 146 -8.30 0.55 -3.02
C GLU A 146 -9.02 -0.55 -3.79
N ALA A 147 -10.14 -1.04 -3.22
CA ALA A 147 -11.01 -2.00 -3.90
C ALA A 147 -11.99 -1.27 -4.81
N SER A 148 -11.96 -1.62 -6.08
CA SER A 148 -12.87 -1.07 -7.10
C SER A 148 -13.98 -2.05 -7.41
N PRO A 149 -15.24 -1.58 -7.51
CA PRO A 149 -16.38 -2.45 -7.84
C PRO A 149 -16.17 -3.24 -9.12
N GLY A 150 -16.52 -4.52 -9.08
CA GLY A 150 -16.44 -5.43 -10.23
C GLY A 150 -15.04 -5.99 -10.53
N ARG A 151 -14.00 -5.55 -9.79
CA ARG A 151 -12.64 -6.06 -9.96
C ARG A 151 -12.26 -7.00 -8.81
N ASN A 152 -11.96 -8.25 -9.16
CA ASN A 152 -11.32 -9.18 -8.23
C ASN A 152 -9.83 -8.90 -8.17
N LEU A 153 -9.24 -9.05 -6.98
CA LEU A 153 -7.80 -8.85 -6.76
C LEU A 153 -7.25 -10.06 -6.02
N ALA A 154 -6.22 -10.68 -6.60
CA ALA A 154 -5.51 -11.78 -5.97
C ALA A 154 -4.32 -11.24 -5.18
N ILE A 155 -4.25 -11.52 -3.89
CA ILE A 155 -3.18 -11.05 -3.00
C ILE A 155 -2.41 -12.26 -2.47
N GLY A 156 -1.13 -12.34 -2.82
CA GLY A 156 -0.21 -13.36 -2.31
C GLY A 156 0.23 -13.07 -0.87
N LEU A 157 -0.01 -14.02 0.02
CA LEU A 157 0.26 -13.91 1.45
C LEU A 157 0.88 -15.21 1.99
N PRO A 158 1.62 -15.17 3.10
CA PRO A 158 1.91 -16.36 3.87
C PRO A 158 0.64 -17.04 4.38
N SER A 159 0.67 -18.35 4.58
CA SER A 159 -0.40 -19.06 5.30
C SER A 159 -0.52 -18.53 6.73
N GLY A 160 -1.75 -18.51 7.26
CA GLY A 160 -2.06 -18.01 8.61
C GLY A 160 -3.37 -17.28 8.68
N THR A 161 -3.63 -16.67 9.83
CA THR A 161 -4.86 -15.89 10.08
C THR A 161 -4.63 -14.42 9.73
N TRP A 162 -5.52 -13.89 8.92
CA TRP A 162 -5.48 -12.52 8.42
C TRP A 162 -6.74 -11.76 8.79
N THR A 163 -6.57 -10.49 9.09
CA THR A 163 -7.66 -9.54 9.30
C THR A 163 -7.80 -8.68 8.07
N VAL A 164 -9.01 -8.61 7.52
CA VAL A 164 -9.35 -7.76 6.38
C VAL A 164 -10.27 -6.65 6.90
N ALA A 165 -9.80 -5.41 6.84
CA ALA A 165 -10.57 -4.23 7.20
C ALA A 165 -10.90 -3.45 5.94
N VAL A 166 -12.17 -3.14 5.73
CA VAL A 166 -12.66 -2.34 4.60
C VAL A 166 -13.25 -1.06 5.13
N THR A 167 -12.67 0.07 4.74
CA THR A 167 -13.09 1.41 5.15
C THR A 167 -13.71 2.13 3.97
N ASP A 168 -14.95 2.56 4.13
CA ASP A 168 -15.65 3.46 3.23
C ASP A 168 -15.88 4.83 3.90
N SER A 169 -16.71 5.71 3.32
CA SER A 169 -17.03 7.02 3.87
C SER A 169 -17.86 6.97 5.16
N VAL A 170 -18.43 5.83 5.51
CA VAL A 170 -19.39 5.67 6.60
C VAL A 170 -18.77 4.90 7.77
N ALA A 171 -18.11 3.78 7.47
CA ALA A 171 -17.64 2.86 8.49
C ALA A 171 -16.39 2.09 8.04
N THR A 172 -15.70 1.53 9.03
CA THR A 172 -14.75 0.44 8.82
C THR A 172 -15.42 -0.87 9.20
N ARG A 173 -15.48 -1.81 8.27
CA ARG A 173 -15.95 -3.18 8.50
C ARG A 173 -14.75 -4.12 8.54
N VAL A 174 -14.79 -5.08 9.40
CA VAL A 174 -13.67 -5.98 9.65
C VAL A 174 -14.14 -7.42 9.59
N GLY A 175 -13.37 -8.26 8.93
CA GLY A 175 -13.56 -9.70 8.92
C GLY A 175 -12.23 -10.43 9.09
N ARG A 176 -12.29 -11.73 9.35
CA ARG A 176 -11.12 -12.59 9.49
C ARG A 176 -11.17 -13.70 8.46
N VAL A 177 -9.99 -14.08 7.98
CA VAL A 177 -9.82 -15.20 7.05
C VAL A 177 -8.62 -16.02 7.46
N GLU A 178 -8.74 -17.33 7.37
CA GLU A 178 -7.62 -18.25 7.57
C GLU A 178 -7.16 -18.78 6.21
N LEU A 179 -5.87 -18.65 5.93
CA LEU A 179 -5.24 -19.10 4.71
C LEU A 179 -4.38 -20.33 5.01
N GLY A 180 -4.76 -21.47 4.47
CA GLY A 180 -3.97 -22.69 4.52
C GLY A 180 -2.77 -22.63 3.56
N PRO A 181 -1.73 -23.43 3.79
CA PRO A 181 -0.58 -23.51 2.87
C PRO A 181 -1.03 -23.92 1.47
N GLY A 182 -0.62 -23.16 0.45
CA GLY A 182 -0.95 -23.42 -0.95
C GLY A 182 -2.42 -23.24 -1.31
N THR A 183 -3.25 -22.71 -0.41
CA THR A 183 -4.68 -22.51 -0.69
C THR A 183 -4.98 -21.18 -1.37
N ARG A 184 -6.07 -21.15 -2.11
CA ARG A 184 -6.66 -19.96 -2.68
C ARG A 184 -8.05 -19.75 -2.05
N THR A 185 -8.23 -18.65 -1.34
CA THR A 185 -9.44 -18.37 -0.55
C THR A 185 -10.09 -17.08 -1.01
N VAL A 186 -11.39 -17.13 -1.31
CA VAL A 186 -12.17 -15.95 -1.69
C VAL A 186 -12.68 -15.25 -0.43
N PHE A 187 -12.48 -13.92 -0.37
CA PHE A 187 -13.03 -13.06 0.66
C PHE A 187 -13.96 -12.03 0.03
N ALA A 188 -15.22 -12.07 0.40
CA ALA A 188 -16.28 -11.22 -0.10
C ALA A 188 -16.82 -10.30 1.00
N ALA A 189 -17.66 -9.34 0.64
CA ALA A 189 -18.29 -8.41 1.59
C ALA A 189 -19.11 -9.13 2.68
N SER A 190 -19.64 -10.31 2.40
CA SER A 190 -20.32 -11.17 3.38
C SER A 190 -19.42 -11.71 4.51
N GLY A 191 -18.10 -11.66 4.32
CA GLY A 191 -17.12 -12.05 5.35
C GLY A 191 -16.78 -10.91 6.32
N LEU A 192 -17.44 -9.76 6.21
CA LEU A 192 -17.22 -8.60 7.08
C LEU A 192 -18.25 -8.60 8.23
N ASP A 193 -17.81 -9.00 9.42
CA ASP A 193 -18.68 -9.28 10.57
C ASP A 193 -18.87 -8.10 11.53
N SER A 194 -17.85 -7.23 11.65
CA SER A 194 -17.81 -6.16 12.65
C SER A 194 -17.82 -4.79 11.99
N VAL A 195 -18.55 -3.85 12.58
CA VAL A 195 -18.64 -2.47 12.08
C VAL A 195 -18.08 -1.52 13.14
N VAL A 196 -17.08 -0.73 12.75
CA VAL A 196 -16.54 0.37 13.54
C VAL A 196 -16.86 1.67 12.82
N PRO A 197 -17.69 2.56 13.38
CA PRO A 197 -18.00 3.83 12.77
C PRO A 197 -16.72 4.66 12.53
N VAL A 198 -16.59 5.28 11.38
CA VAL A 198 -15.54 6.27 11.15
C VAL A 198 -15.95 7.53 11.92
N PRO A 199 -15.11 8.06 12.84
CA PRO A 199 -15.43 9.30 13.53
C PRO A 199 -15.65 10.41 12.49
N SER A 200 -16.87 10.92 12.38
CA SER A 200 -17.14 12.11 11.59
C SER A 200 -16.35 13.24 12.24
N LEU A 201 -15.44 13.86 11.50
CA LEU A 201 -14.90 15.16 11.86
C LEU A 201 -16.06 16.17 11.75
N VAL A 202 -16.92 16.19 12.75
CA VAL A 202 -17.85 17.30 12.95
C VAL A 202 -16.98 18.51 13.14
N LYS A 203 -16.95 19.36 12.13
CA LYS A 203 -16.36 20.70 12.17
C LYS A 203 -16.97 21.35 13.41
N ALA A 204 -16.19 21.49 14.49
CA ALA A 204 -16.63 22.18 15.69
C ALA A 204 -17.13 23.55 15.22
N ALA A 205 -18.45 23.76 15.32
CA ALA A 205 -19.05 25.05 15.12
C ALA A 205 -18.33 25.99 16.09
N ARG A 206 -17.74 27.04 15.54
CA ARG A 206 -17.15 28.10 16.34
C ARG A 206 -18.26 28.63 17.22
N ASP A 207 -18.16 28.34 18.48
CA ASP A 207 -18.95 28.97 19.51
C ASP A 207 -18.50 30.45 19.54
N THR A 208 -19.20 31.30 18.83
CA THR A 208 -19.02 32.73 18.89
C THR A 208 -19.78 33.21 20.13
N THR A 209 -19.17 33.04 21.30
CA THR A 209 -19.56 33.80 22.49
C THR A 209 -19.27 35.27 22.19
N PRO A 210 -20.27 36.16 22.24
CA PRO A 210 -20.01 37.57 22.08
C PRO A 210 -19.21 38.09 23.27
N VAL A 211 -18.06 38.72 22.97
CA VAL A 211 -17.24 39.44 23.95
C VAL A 211 -18.09 40.61 24.46
N PRO A 212 -18.32 40.73 25.79
CA PRO A 212 -19.01 41.91 26.31
C PRO A 212 -18.13 43.14 26.15
N SER A 213 -18.71 44.19 25.58
CA SER A 213 -18.11 45.52 25.43
C SER A 213 -17.75 46.12 26.79
N PRO A 214 -16.58 46.73 26.95
CA PRO A 214 -16.27 47.48 28.19
C PRO A 214 -17.16 48.73 28.28
N SER A 215 -17.92 48.85 29.39
CA SER A 215 -18.67 50.04 29.75
C SER A 215 -17.71 51.20 30.02
N ALA A 216 -17.92 52.29 29.30
CA ALA A 216 -17.33 53.59 29.60
C ALA A 216 -17.84 54.07 30.94
N SER A 217 -16.92 54.25 31.92
CA SER A 217 -17.18 55.02 33.12
C SER A 217 -16.74 56.45 32.82
N ALA A 218 -17.72 57.36 32.85
CA ALA A 218 -17.45 58.78 33.00
C ALA A 218 -17.21 59.08 34.48
N ASP A 219 -16.13 59.77 34.78
CA ASP A 219 -15.99 60.93 35.65
C ASP A 219 -14.55 61.43 35.62
#